data_c75acc4079a77e97777c993e0e4e3a2c
#
_entry.id   c75acc4079a77e97777c993e0e4e3a2c
#
_cell.length_a   1.000
_cell.length_b   1.000
_cell.length_c   1.000
_cell.angle_alpha   90.00
_cell.angle_beta   90.00
_cell.angle_gamma   90.00
#
_symmetry.space_group_name_H-M   'P 1'
#
loop_
_entity.id
_entity.type
_entity.pdbx_description
1 polymer ?
#
loop_
_entity_poly.entity_id
_entity_poly.type
_entity_poly.pdbx_seq_one_letter_code
_entity_poly.pdbx_strand_id
1 'polypeptide(L)'
;NISILGSSGSGKTTLAEAMLYEGGVIKRRGSVESGNTVSDYFPVEKEYGYSVFSTVFSVEWQDRKLNFIDCPGSDDFIGGAVSALNVTDTALMVLNAQYGVEVGTINQFRYTEQFHKPVIFVVNQLDNDKADYDGTIAQLREQWGGKVVPIQYPVSTGSSFNAVVDVLKMKMYRWKPEGGVPEVLEIPAEEMDKAMELHKALVESAAEHDDMLMEKFFEEGTLSEDDMRAGIRAGLVIRGMFPVFCVCAGRDMCVRRTLEFLGNVVP
;
A
#
# COMPACT_ATOMS: atom_id res chain seq x y z
N ASN A 1 8.65 -11.73 -2.63
CA ASN A 1 8.59 -11.81 -1.17
C ASN A 1 8.44 -10.39 -0.60
N ILE A 2 7.45 -10.18 0.27
CA ILE A 2 7.04 -8.84 0.72
C ILE A 2 6.93 -8.84 2.25
N SER A 3 7.59 -7.88 2.92
CA SER A 3 7.39 -7.62 4.34
C SER A 3 6.29 -6.57 4.53
N ILE A 4 5.36 -6.80 5.45
CA ILE A 4 4.34 -5.84 5.85
C ILE A 4 4.84 -5.15 7.12
N LEU A 5 5.14 -3.87 7.00
CA LEU A 5 5.73 -3.02 8.03
C LEU A 5 4.78 -1.87 8.40
N GLY A 6 5.07 -1.16 9.47
CA GLY A 6 4.32 0.01 9.93
C GLY A 6 4.11 0.01 11.45
N SER A 7 3.75 1.15 12.00
CA SER A 7 3.52 1.34 13.44
C SER A 7 2.44 0.40 14.00
N SER A 8 2.45 0.19 15.30
CA SER A 8 1.36 -0.52 16.00
C SER A 8 0.02 0.20 15.73
N GLY A 9 -1.04 -0.57 15.48
CA GLY A 9 -2.36 0.00 15.16
C GLY A 9 -2.54 0.52 13.74
N SER A 10 -1.55 0.43 12.84
CA SER A 10 -1.72 0.82 11.43
C SER A 10 -2.61 -0.13 10.61
N GLY A 11 -2.94 -1.31 11.16
CA GLY A 11 -3.83 -2.29 10.54
C GLY A 11 -3.13 -3.28 9.61
N LYS A 12 -1.84 -3.58 9.85
CA LYS A 12 -1.06 -4.59 9.10
C LYS A 12 -1.73 -5.96 9.10
N THR A 13 -2.03 -6.49 10.27
CA THR A 13 -2.70 -7.80 10.43
C THR A 13 -4.09 -7.82 9.80
N THR A 14 -4.85 -6.71 9.90
CA THR A 14 -6.13 -6.57 9.21
C THR A 14 -5.96 -6.59 7.69
N LEU A 15 -4.90 -5.95 7.18
CA LEU A 15 -4.56 -5.98 5.75
C LEU A 15 -4.12 -7.39 5.31
N ALA A 16 -3.33 -8.10 6.13
CA ALA A 16 -2.95 -9.48 5.88
C ALA A 16 -4.18 -10.40 5.78
N GLU A 17 -5.13 -10.28 6.71
CA GLU A 17 -6.42 -11.00 6.67
C GLU A 17 -7.23 -10.66 5.42
N ALA A 18 -7.29 -9.39 5.04
CA ALA A 18 -7.98 -8.95 3.84
C ALA A 18 -7.35 -9.52 2.56
N MET A 19 -6.01 -9.54 2.48
CA MET A 19 -5.26 -10.14 1.36
C MET A 19 -5.51 -11.65 1.26
N LEU A 20 -5.50 -12.37 2.37
CA LEU A 20 -5.81 -13.80 2.43
C LEU A 20 -7.25 -14.09 1.98
N TYR A 21 -8.20 -13.27 2.38
CA TYR A 21 -9.60 -13.40 2.01
C TYR A 21 -9.83 -13.10 0.53
N GLU A 22 -9.33 -11.97 0.03
CA GLU A 22 -9.45 -11.58 -1.37
C GLU A 22 -8.71 -12.52 -2.33
N GLY A 23 -7.62 -13.13 -1.86
CA GLY A 23 -6.88 -14.17 -2.58
C GLY A 23 -7.52 -15.56 -2.48
N GLY A 24 -8.64 -15.71 -1.76
CA GLY A 24 -9.37 -16.97 -1.64
C GLY A 24 -8.68 -18.03 -0.77
N VAL A 25 -7.63 -17.67 -0.03
CA VAL A 25 -6.90 -18.57 0.87
C VAL A 25 -7.75 -18.93 2.10
N ILE A 26 -8.44 -17.94 2.63
CA ILE A 26 -9.41 -18.13 3.72
C ILE A 26 -10.84 -17.83 3.22
N LYS A 27 -11.81 -18.58 3.72
CA LYS A 27 -13.22 -18.41 3.34
C LYS A 27 -13.97 -17.41 4.20
N ARG A 28 -13.43 -17.06 5.35
CA ARG A 28 -14.00 -16.13 6.32
C ARG A 28 -12.88 -15.36 6.97
N ARG A 29 -13.06 -14.05 7.05
CA ARG A 29 -12.09 -13.17 7.72
C ARG A 29 -12.13 -13.34 9.23
N GLY A 30 -10.93 -13.36 9.83
CA GLY A 30 -10.77 -13.10 11.24
C GLY A 30 -10.71 -11.59 11.55
N SER A 31 -10.67 -11.26 12.82
CA SER A 31 -10.35 -9.92 13.31
C SER A 31 -9.47 -9.98 14.54
N VAL A 32 -8.67 -8.93 14.74
CA VAL A 32 -7.79 -8.81 15.92
C VAL A 32 -8.63 -8.83 17.20
N GLU A 33 -9.75 -8.11 17.20
CA GLU A 33 -10.68 -8.02 18.34
C GLU A 33 -11.27 -9.38 18.72
N SER A 34 -11.49 -10.26 17.73
CA SER A 34 -12.01 -11.62 17.96
C SER A 34 -10.90 -12.63 18.26
N GLY A 35 -9.61 -12.25 18.17
CA GLY A 35 -8.47 -13.10 18.41
C GLY A 35 -8.39 -14.33 17.49
N ASN A 36 -8.87 -14.22 16.25
CA ASN A 36 -8.99 -15.32 15.30
C ASN A 36 -8.38 -15.04 13.92
N THR A 37 -7.45 -14.09 13.85
CA THR A 37 -6.66 -13.83 12.64
C THR A 37 -5.66 -14.95 12.38
N VAL A 38 -5.22 -15.08 11.12
CA VAL A 38 -4.20 -16.06 10.75
C VAL A 38 -2.83 -15.66 11.31
N SER A 39 -2.52 -14.37 11.38
CA SER A 39 -1.22 -13.87 11.83
C SER A 39 -1.05 -13.96 13.35
N ASP A 40 -2.01 -13.45 14.13
CA ASP A 40 -1.91 -13.38 15.59
C ASP A 40 -2.53 -14.63 16.23
N TYR A 41 -1.86 -15.77 16.13
CA TYR A 41 -2.37 -17.06 16.63
C TYR A 41 -1.82 -17.47 17.98
N PHE A 42 -0.73 -16.86 18.47
CA PHE A 42 -0.18 -17.17 19.78
C PHE A 42 -1.07 -16.61 20.91
N PRO A 43 -1.17 -17.32 22.05
CA PRO A 43 -1.97 -16.85 23.19
C PRO A 43 -1.64 -15.43 23.64
N VAL A 44 -0.37 -15.07 23.67
CA VAL A 44 0.11 -13.74 24.07
C VAL A 44 -0.41 -12.64 23.14
N GLU A 45 -0.44 -12.89 21.84
CA GLU A 45 -0.94 -11.92 20.85
C GLU A 45 -2.45 -11.69 20.99
N LYS A 46 -3.18 -12.78 21.26
CA LYS A 46 -4.64 -12.73 21.51
C LYS A 46 -4.98 -12.03 22.82
N GLU A 47 -4.16 -12.23 23.85
CA GLU A 47 -4.36 -11.61 25.16
C GLU A 47 -4.11 -10.10 25.10
N TYR A 48 -3.05 -9.68 24.43
CA TYR A 48 -2.66 -8.27 24.34
C TYR A 48 -3.25 -7.52 23.13
N GLY A 49 -3.76 -8.23 22.13
CA GLY A 49 -4.40 -7.63 20.94
C GLY A 49 -3.43 -6.96 19.98
N TYR A 50 -2.16 -7.40 19.97
CA TYR A 50 -1.15 -6.94 18.99
C TYR A 50 -0.13 -8.05 18.67
N SER A 51 0.49 -7.96 17.50
CA SER A 51 1.48 -8.93 17.03
C SER A 51 2.79 -8.82 17.79
N VAL A 52 3.31 -9.95 18.25
CA VAL A 52 4.60 -10.12 18.92
C VAL A 52 5.60 -10.82 17.99
N PHE A 53 5.13 -11.74 17.17
CA PHE A 53 5.92 -12.52 16.24
C PHE A 53 5.59 -12.17 14.79
N SER A 54 6.57 -12.40 13.90
CA SER A 54 6.34 -12.28 12.46
C SER A 54 5.67 -13.55 11.95
N THR A 55 4.64 -13.40 11.11
CA THR A 55 3.90 -14.53 10.52
C THR A 55 4.04 -14.54 9.01
N VAL A 56 4.40 -15.71 8.46
CA VAL A 56 4.54 -15.90 7.01
C VAL A 56 3.24 -16.47 6.45
N PHE A 57 2.76 -15.86 5.35
CA PHE A 57 1.64 -16.38 4.58
C PHE A 57 1.86 -16.15 3.08
N SER A 58 1.05 -16.78 2.25
CA SER A 58 1.12 -16.56 0.80
C SER A 58 -0.26 -16.45 0.20
N VAL A 59 -0.32 -15.68 -0.89
CA VAL A 59 -1.52 -15.50 -1.71
C VAL A 59 -1.15 -15.79 -3.16
N GLU A 60 -1.92 -16.63 -3.83
CA GLU A 60 -1.85 -16.76 -5.28
C GLU A 60 -2.76 -15.70 -5.90
N TRP A 61 -2.16 -14.81 -6.69
CA TRP A 61 -2.90 -13.73 -7.32
C TRP A 61 -2.57 -13.69 -8.82
N GLN A 62 -3.60 -13.94 -9.63
CA GLN A 62 -3.39 -14.23 -11.05
C GLN A 62 -2.36 -15.36 -11.21
N ASP A 63 -1.35 -15.23 -12.05
CA ASP A 63 -0.32 -16.24 -12.24
C ASP A 63 0.93 -16.04 -11.35
N ARG A 64 0.77 -15.32 -10.23
CA ARG A 64 1.87 -14.99 -9.31
C ARG A 64 1.61 -15.53 -7.91
N LYS A 65 2.65 -16.06 -7.28
CA LYS A 65 2.67 -16.38 -5.86
C LYS A 65 3.33 -15.24 -5.10
N LEU A 66 2.55 -14.54 -4.29
CA LEU A 66 3.01 -13.47 -3.41
C LEU A 66 3.21 -14.07 -2.00
N ASN A 67 4.43 -14.03 -1.50
CA ASN A 67 4.74 -14.43 -0.13
C ASN A 67 4.85 -13.17 0.73
N PHE A 68 4.17 -13.16 1.86
CA PHE A 68 4.14 -12.05 2.80
C PHE A 68 4.70 -12.45 4.15
N ILE A 69 5.31 -11.50 4.84
CA ILE A 69 5.66 -11.60 6.24
C ILE A 69 4.99 -10.43 6.97
N ASP A 70 3.94 -10.72 7.75
CA ASP A 70 3.30 -9.77 8.65
C ASP A 70 4.19 -9.57 9.87
N CYS A 71 4.67 -8.34 10.09
CA CYS A 71 5.65 -8.01 11.11
C CYS A 71 5.01 -7.27 12.28
N PRO A 72 5.51 -7.46 13.52
CA PRO A 72 5.11 -6.65 14.66
C PRO A 72 5.32 -5.16 14.42
N GLY A 73 4.41 -4.34 14.92
CA GLY A 73 4.46 -2.88 14.77
C GLY A 73 5.09 -2.14 15.94
N SER A 74 5.29 -2.80 17.08
CA SER A 74 5.95 -2.21 18.24
C SER A 74 7.47 -2.22 18.08
N ASP A 75 8.12 -1.14 18.51
CA ASP A 75 9.59 -1.04 18.52
C ASP A 75 10.24 -2.10 19.44
N ASP A 76 9.54 -2.59 20.46
CA ASP A 76 10.01 -3.67 21.32
C ASP A 76 10.26 -4.98 20.55
N PHE A 77 9.57 -5.18 19.44
CA PHE A 77 9.66 -6.38 18.59
C PHE A 77 10.28 -6.08 17.21
N ILE A 78 11.03 -5.00 17.08
CA ILE A 78 11.65 -4.56 15.82
C ILE A 78 12.51 -5.66 15.16
N GLY A 79 13.05 -6.59 15.93
CA GLY A 79 13.81 -7.73 15.43
C GLY A 79 13.04 -8.59 14.42
N GLY A 80 11.71 -8.67 14.54
CA GLY A 80 10.84 -9.34 13.57
C GLY A 80 10.87 -8.66 12.21
N ALA A 81 10.75 -7.33 12.18
CA ALA A 81 10.83 -6.52 10.95
C ALA A 81 12.23 -6.60 10.30
N VAL A 82 13.30 -6.52 11.11
CA VAL A 82 14.68 -6.65 10.64
C VAL A 82 14.92 -8.04 10.02
N SER A 83 14.45 -9.10 10.65
CA SER A 83 14.56 -10.47 10.11
C SER A 83 13.79 -10.64 8.81
N ALA A 84 12.58 -10.08 8.72
CA ALA A 84 11.76 -10.12 7.53
C ALA A 84 12.43 -9.39 6.35
N LEU A 85 13.01 -8.21 6.59
CA LEU A 85 13.71 -7.42 5.57
C LEU A 85 14.92 -8.14 4.98
N ASN A 86 15.58 -9.03 5.73
CA ASN A 86 16.68 -9.83 5.18
C ASN A 86 16.24 -10.81 4.09
N VAL A 87 15.01 -11.32 4.14
CA VAL A 87 14.53 -12.40 3.26
C VAL A 87 13.43 -11.98 2.29
N THR A 88 12.98 -10.73 2.37
CA THR A 88 11.99 -10.17 1.45
C THR A 88 12.63 -9.25 0.42
N ASP A 89 11.93 -9.05 -0.70
CA ASP A 89 12.41 -8.24 -1.83
C ASP A 89 11.87 -6.81 -1.76
N THR A 90 10.70 -6.63 -1.18
CA THR A 90 10.00 -5.34 -1.08
C THR A 90 9.35 -5.18 0.30
N ALA A 91 9.27 -3.96 0.78
CA ALA A 91 8.56 -3.57 1.99
C ALA A 91 7.24 -2.85 1.65
N LEU A 92 6.14 -3.33 2.21
CA LEU A 92 4.83 -2.69 2.19
C LEU A 92 4.64 -1.96 3.52
N MET A 93 4.79 -0.65 3.52
CA MET A 93 4.72 0.19 4.72
C MET A 93 3.31 0.72 4.91
N VAL A 94 2.62 0.20 5.93
CA VAL A 94 1.22 0.54 6.24
C VAL A 94 1.16 1.69 7.25
N LEU A 95 0.44 2.76 6.87
CA LEU A 95 0.19 3.92 7.72
C LEU A 95 -1.29 3.99 8.10
N ASN A 96 -1.55 4.52 9.29
CA ASN A 96 -2.90 4.87 9.71
C ASN A 96 -3.22 6.28 9.22
N ALA A 97 -4.30 6.46 8.46
CA ALA A 97 -4.71 7.74 7.90
C ALA A 97 -5.02 8.82 8.95
N GLN A 98 -5.29 8.44 10.20
CA GLN A 98 -5.53 9.38 11.30
C GLN A 98 -4.21 9.95 11.86
N TYR A 99 -3.15 9.14 11.91
CA TYR A 99 -1.90 9.50 12.59
C TYR A 99 -0.77 9.85 11.61
N GLY A 100 -0.90 9.45 10.33
CA GLY A 100 0.10 9.70 9.31
C GLY A 100 1.42 9.00 9.59
N VAL A 101 2.52 9.77 9.50
CA VAL A 101 3.88 9.26 9.71
C VAL A 101 4.23 9.30 11.20
N GLU A 102 4.25 8.13 11.82
CA GLU A 102 4.57 7.94 13.23
C GLU A 102 6.05 7.61 13.44
N VAL A 103 6.54 7.73 14.68
CA VAL A 103 7.93 7.37 15.04
C VAL A 103 8.27 5.93 14.65
N GLY A 104 7.37 4.98 14.89
CA GLY A 104 7.56 3.59 14.49
C GLY A 104 7.68 3.41 12.98
N THR A 105 6.96 4.22 12.17
CA THR A 105 7.11 4.26 10.71
C THR A 105 8.52 4.69 10.32
N ILE A 106 9.03 5.77 10.91
CA ILE A 106 10.38 6.30 10.64
C ILE A 106 11.45 5.27 11.04
N ASN A 107 11.31 4.65 12.21
CA ASN A 107 12.24 3.64 12.71
C ASN A 107 12.31 2.43 11.77
N GLN A 108 11.16 1.89 11.34
CA GLN A 108 11.12 0.76 10.43
C GLN A 108 11.60 1.13 9.02
N PHE A 109 11.31 2.34 8.55
CA PHE A 109 11.80 2.82 7.25
C PHE A 109 13.33 2.88 7.19
N ARG A 110 14.02 3.30 8.25
CA ARG A 110 15.49 3.30 8.33
C ARG A 110 16.09 1.91 8.08
N TYR A 111 15.43 0.85 8.53
CA TYR A 111 15.88 -0.51 8.22
C TYR A 111 15.66 -0.86 6.75
N THR A 112 14.60 -0.35 6.10
CA THR A 112 14.45 -0.53 4.64
C THR A 112 15.58 0.16 3.88
N GLU A 113 16.11 1.29 4.38
CA GLU A 113 17.29 1.97 3.82
C GLU A 113 18.55 1.13 4.02
N GLN A 114 18.77 0.63 5.22
CA GLN A 114 19.93 -0.20 5.54
C GLN A 114 19.98 -1.47 4.68
N PHE A 115 18.86 -2.09 4.40
CA PHE A 115 18.74 -3.29 3.57
C PHE A 115 18.47 -3.00 2.08
N HIS A 116 18.48 -1.73 1.68
CA HIS A 116 18.20 -1.26 0.31
C HIS A 116 16.93 -1.83 -0.30
N LYS A 117 15.85 -1.95 0.50
CA LYS A 117 14.59 -2.53 0.03
C LYS A 117 13.71 -1.48 -0.64
N PRO A 118 13.12 -1.78 -1.81
CA PRO A 118 12.00 -1.03 -2.36
C PRO A 118 10.89 -0.86 -1.33
N VAL A 119 10.23 0.32 -1.31
CA VAL A 119 9.15 0.61 -0.36
C VAL A 119 7.92 1.07 -1.12
N ILE A 120 6.77 0.51 -0.74
CA ILE A 120 5.44 0.96 -1.15
C ILE A 120 4.70 1.39 0.11
N PHE A 121 4.14 2.59 0.09
CA PHE A 121 3.29 3.06 1.17
C PHE A 121 1.82 2.69 0.93
N VAL A 122 1.14 2.33 2.01
CA VAL A 122 -0.30 2.06 2.01
C VAL A 122 -0.94 2.88 3.12
N VAL A 123 -1.76 3.85 2.74
CA VAL A 123 -2.56 4.63 3.68
C VAL A 123 -3.86 3.88 3.94
N ASN A 124 -4.01 3.38 5.16
CA ASN A 124 -5.10 2.52 5.61
C ASN A 124 -6.06 3.25 6.56
N GLN A 125 -7.22 2.66 6.82
CA GLN A 125 -8.25 3.20 7.72
C GLN A 125 -8.82 4.55 7.25
N LEU A 126 -8.99 4.69 5.93
CA LEU A 126 -9.55 5.90 5.32
C LEU A 126 -11.04 6.14 5.67
N ASP A 127 -11.71 5.14 6.21
CA ASP A 127 -13.08 5.21 6.74
C ASP A 127 -13.17 5.72 8.18
N ASN A 128 -12.05 6.00 8.83
CA ASN A 128 -12.03 6.65 10.14
C ASN A 128 -12.42 8.12 9.99
N ASP A 129 -13.30 8.63 10.87
CA ASP A 129 -13.77 10.03 10.83
C ASP A 129 -12.65 11.07 11.03
N LYS A 130 -11.50 10.64 11.57
CA LYS A 130 -10.30 11.48 11.74
C LYS A 130 -9.24 11.22 10.67
N ALA A 131 -9.56 10.44 9.63
CA ALA A 131 -8.63 10.17 8.55
C ALA A 131 -8.30 11.45 7.77
N ASP A 132 -7.00 11.72 7.61
CA ASP A 132 -6.45 12.84 6.84
C ASP A 132 -5.44 12.31 5.81
N TYR A 133 -5.93 11.99 4.62
CA TYR A 133 -5.09 11.48 3.54
C TYR A 133 -4.11 12.54 3.04
N ASP A 134 -4.57 13.76 2.80
CA ASP A 134 -3.73 14.81 2.24
C ASP A 134 -2.65 15.25 3.24
N GLY A 135 -2.98 15.33 4.54
CA GLY A 135 -2.00 15.52 5.60
C GLY A 135 -0.99 14.38 5.70
N THR A 136 -1.43 13.13 5.53
CA THR A 136 -0.52 11.98 5.49
C THR A 136 0.45 12.07 4.30
N ILE A 137 -0.02 12.43 3.11
CA ILE A 137 0.85 12.65 1.94
C ILE A 137 1.83 13.79 2.17
N ALA A 138 1.39 14.89 2.78
CA ALA A 138 2.27 16.02 3.12
C ALA A 138 3.40 15.57 4.07
N GLN A 139 3.08 14.82 5.12
CA GLN A 139 4.08 14.26 6.06
C GLN A 139 5.04 13.28 5.37
N LEU A 140 4.53 12.41 4.48
CA LEU A 140 5.38 11.51 3.69
C LEU A 140 6.38 12.30 2.83
N ARG A 141 5.90 13.37 2.16
CA ARG A 141 6.75 14.25 1.34
C ARG A 141 7.74 15.07 2.16
N GLU A 142 7.39 15.47 3.38
CA GLU A 142 8.32 16.13 4.29
C GLU A 142 9.49 15.22 4.66
N GLN A 143 9.25 13.92 4.84
CA GLN A 143 10.29 12.95 5.20
C GLN A 143 11.10 12.45 4.01
N TRP A 144 10.47 12.19 2.86
CA TRP A 144 11.09 11.49 1.73
C TRP A 144 11.03 12.26 0.40
N GLY A 145 10.53 13.48 0.43
CA GLY A 145 10.58 14.40 -0.71
C GLY A 145 9.72 14.00 -1.89
N GLY A 146 10.15 14.41 -3.08
CA GLY A 146 9.47 14.16 -4.35
C GLY A 146 9.39 12.69 -4.77
N LYS A 147 10.10 11.79 -4.09
CA LYS A 147 10.01 10.34 -4.34
C LYS A 147 8.65 9.75 -3.97
N VAL A 148 7.87 10.44 -3.15
CA VAL A 148 6.54 10.01 -2.71
C VAL A 148 5.51 10.33 -3.79
N VAL A 149 5.03 9.29 -4.48
CA VAL A 149 4.15 9.43 -5.64
C VAL A 149 2.83 8.69 -5.40
N PRO A 150 1.71 9.41 -5.23
CA PRO A 150 0.41 8.79 -5.13
C PRO A 150 0.02 8.05 -6.41
N ILE A 151 -0.30 6.75 -6.28
CA ILE A 151 -0.91 5.95 -7.35
C ILE A 151 -2.42 6.00 -7.24
N GLN A 152 -2.94 6.25 -6.05
CA GLN A 152 -4.35 6.37 -5.75
C GLN A 152 -4.60 7.49 -4.76
N TYR A 153 -5.78 8.10 -4.83
CA TYR A 153 -6.27 9.00 -3.78
C TYR A 153 -7.75 8.77 -3.51
N PRO A 154 -8.22 8.98 -2.27
CA PRO A 154 -9.63 8.85 -1.92
C PRO A 154 -10.42 10.08 -2.39
N VAL A 155 -11.65 9.87 -2.89
CA VAL A 155 -12.58 10.96 -3.23
C VAL A 155 -13.08 11.64 -1.96
N SER A 156 -13.25 10.87 -0.90
CA SER A 156 -13.62 11.33 0.45
C SER A 156 -12.99 10.45 1.50
N THR A 157 -12.91 10.94 2.74
CA THR A 157 -12.47 10.16 3.91
C THR A 157 -13.57 10.12 4.98
N GLY A 158 -13.34 9.33 6.04
CA GLY A 158 -14.30 9.16 7.12
C GLY A 158 -15.46 8.25 6.76
N SER A 159 -16.59 8.42 7.42
CA SER A 159 -17.80 7.59 7.24
C SER A 159 -18.34 7.61 5.80
N SER A 160 -18.00 8.62 5.00
CA SER A 160 -18.35 8.73 3.57
C SER A 160 -17.37 8.05 2.63
N PHE A 161 -16.26 7.49 3.11
CA PHE A 161 -15.27 6.81 2.27
C PHE A 161 -15.90 5.61 1.55
N ASN A 162 -15.97 5.72 0.23
CA ASN A 162 -16.48 4.65 -0.63
C ASN A 162 -15.88 4.64 -2.04
N ALA A 163 -15.02 5.61 -2.37
CA ALA A 163 -14.47 5.72 -3.73
C ALA A 163 -12.99 6.17 -3.70
N VAL A 164 -12.24 5.62 -4.65
CA VAL A 164 -10.81 5.92 -4.87
C VAL A 164 -10.60 6.17 -6.36
N VAL A 165 -9.82 7.19 -6.69
CA VAL A 165 -9.30 7.40 -8.05
C VAL A 165 -7.93 6.75 -8.16
N ASP A 166 -7.75 5.89 -9.16
CA ASP A 166 -6.49 5.27 -9.54
C ASP A 166 -5.89 6.08 -10.71
N VAL A 167 -4.82 6.80 -10.42
CA VAL A 167 -4.20 7.70 -11.40
C VAL A 167 -3.28 6.98 -12.39
N LEU A 168 -2.89 5.74 -12.11
CA LEU A 168 -2.19 4.89 -13.08
C LEU A 168 -3.15 4.43 -14.19
N LYS A 169 -4.36 4.02 -13.81
CA LYS A 169 -5.39 3.54 -14.74
C LYS A 169 -6.34 4.62 -15.25
N MET A 170 -6.31 5.80 -14.64
CA MET A 170 -7.26 6.89 -14.90
C MET A 170 -8.72 6.42 -14.84
N LYS A 171 -9.06 5.74 -13.72
CA LYS A 171 -10.40 5.23 -13.43
C LYS A 171 -10.75 5.48 -11.97
N MET A 172 -12.04 5.58 -11.68
CA MET A 172 -12.57 5.63 -10.33
C MET A 172 -13.14 4.27 -9.94
N TYR A 173 -12.79 3.80 -8.75
CA TYR A 173 -13.33 2.58 -8.13
C TYR A 173 -14.27 2.99 -7.01
N ARG A 174 -15.52 2.54 -7.06
CA ARG A 174 -16.54 2.87 -6.06
C ARG A 174 -17.16 1.60 -5.49
N TRP A 175 -17.21 1.53 -4.17
CA TRP A 175 -17.80 0.42 -3.43
C TRP A 175 -19.21 0.77 -2.94
N LYS A 176 -20.04 -0.24 -2.85
CA LYS A 176 -21.31 -0.17 -2.14
C LYS A 176 -21.07 -0.22 -0.62
N PRO A 177 -22.04 0.24 0.21
CA PRO A 177 -21.89 0.23 1.66
C PRO A 177 -21.56 -1.15 2.24
N GLU A 178 -22.09 -2.22 1.63
CA GLU A 178 -21.85 -3.61 1.99
C GLU A 178 -20.46 -4.15 1.56
N GLY A 179 -19.67 -3.35 0.86
CA GLY A 179 -18.36 -3.76 0.33
C GLY A 179 -18.46 -4.62 -0.94
N GLY A 180 -17.49 -5.51 -1.14
CA GLY A 180 -17.44 -6.43 -2.29
C GLY A 180 -16.64 -5.88 -3.48
N VAL A 181 -16.99 -6.32 -4.68
CA VAL A 181 -16.32 -5.90 -5.92
C VAL A 181 -16.74 -4.46 -6.26
N PRO A 182 -15.78 -3.55 -6.50
CA PRO A 182 -16.10 -2.18 -6.84
C PRO A 182 -16.70 -2.04 -8.24
N GLU A 183 -17.51 -1.01 -8.41
CA GLU A 183 -17.85 -0.50 -9.74
C GLU A 183 -16.63 0.27 -10.29
N VAL A 184 -16.28 0.02 -11.54
CA VAL A 184 -15.25 0.77 -12.25
C VAL A 184 -15.94 1.84 -13.09
N LEU A 185 -15.63 3.09 -12.81
CA LEU A 185 -16.31 4.26 -13.37
C LEU A 185 -15.29 5.18 -14.03
N GLU A 186 -15.78 6.02 -14.95
CA GLU A 186 -15.01 7.18 -15.41
C GLU A 186 -14.83 8.18 -14.26
N ILE A 187 -13.72 8.92 -14.29
CA ILE A 187 -13.45 9.95 -13.28
C ILE A 187 -14.44 11.09 -13.49
N PRO A 188 -15.19 11.50 -12.46
CA PRO A 188 -16.14 12.60 -12.57
C PRO A 188 -15.43 13.93 -12.84
N ALA A 189 -16.15 14.88 -13.46
CA ALA A 189 -15.56 16.16 -13.90
C ALA A 189 -14.91 16.95 -12.76
N GLU A 190 -15.48 16.89 -11.55
CA GLU A 190 -14.95 17.55 -10.35
C GLU A 190 -13.62 16.99 -9.87
N GLU A 191 -13.30 15.75 -10.19
CA GLU A 191 -12.03 15.08 -9.81
C GLU A 191 -11.01 15.07 -10.96
N MET A 192 -11.41 15.40 -12.17
CA MET A 192 -10.59 15.23 -13.38
C MET A 192 -9.30 16.06 -13.33
N ASP A 193 -9.37 17.32 -12.89
CA ASP A 193 -8.19 18.20 -12.84
C ASP A 193 -7.14 17.66 -11.88
N LYS A 194 -7.54 17.23 -10.66
CA LYS A 194 -6.66 16.60 -9.67
C LYS A 194 -6.07 15.29 -10.21
N ALA A 195 -6.90 14.47 -10.83
CA ALA A 195 -6.47 13.21 -11.41
C ALA A 195 -5.43 13.39 -12.53
N MET A 196 -5.64 14.36 -13.41
CA MET A 196 -4.72 14.67 -14.51
C MET A 196 -3.39 15.25 -13.99
N GLU A 197 -3.42 16.12 -12.98
CA GLU A 197 -2.21 16.64 -12.34
C GLU A 197 -1.36 15.50 -11.73
N LEU A 198 -2.00 14.63 -10.96
CA LEU A 198 -1.32 13.49 -10.32
C LEU A 198 -0.86 12.46 -11.35
N HIS A 199 -1.65 12.21 -12.40
CA HIS A 199 -1.25 11.32 -13.49
C HIS A 199 -0.01 11.85 -14.22
N LYS A 200 0.02 13.15 -14.54
CA LYS A 200 1.18 13.77 -15.16
C LYS A 200 2.43 13.62 -14.28
N ALA A 201 2.32 13.92 -12.99
CA ALA A 201 3.42 13.74 -12.04
C ALA A 201 3.89 12.27 -11.97
N LEU A 202 2.96 11.31 -12.06
CA LEU A 202 3.28 9.88 -12.09
C LEU A 202 4.03 9.51 -13.37
N VAL A 203 3.58 9.98 -14.53
CA VAL A 203 4.24 9.74 -15.84
C VAL A 203 5.66 10.30 -15.84
N GLU A 204 5.84 11.55 -15.39
CA GLU A 204 7.16 12.19 -15.28
C GLU A 204 8.08 11.39 -14.36
N SER A 205 7.60 11.01 -13.17
CA SER A 205 8.39 10.23 -12.23
C SER A 205 8.71 8.81 -12.75
N ALA A 206 7.81 8.17 -13.48
CA ALA A 206 8.07 6.86 -14.08
C ALA A 206 9.12 6.96 -15.20
N ALA A 207 9.07 8.01 -16.01
CA ALA A 207 10.05 8.26 -17.10
C ALA A 207 11.45 8.54 -16.55
N GLU A 208 11.57 9.23 -15.42
CA GLU A 208 12.85 9.72 -14.87
C GLU A 208 13.86 8.61 -14.56
N HIS A 209 13.43 7.37 -14.44
CA HIS A 209 14.25 6.23 -14.00
C HIS A 209 14.69 5.28 -15.13
N ASP A 210 14.39 5.64 -16.39
CA ASP A 210 14.76 4.85 -17.57
C ASP A 210 14.93 5.77 -18.78
N ASP A 211 16.13 5.77 -19.37
CA ASP A 211 16.48 6.67 -20.49
C ASP A 211 15.56 6.48 -21.71
N MET A 212 15.16 5.24 -22.01
CA MET A 212 14.26 4.97 -23.13
C MET A 212 12.82 5.48 -22.88
N LEU A 213 12.35 5.36 -21.63
CA LEU A 213 11.05 5.91 -21.23
C LEU A 213 11.09 7.44 -21.22
N MET A 214 12.20 8.03 -20.85
CA MET A 214 12.40 9.47 -20.89
C MET A 214 12.37 10.01 -22.34
N GLU A 215 13.05 9.36 -23.27
CA GLU A 215 13.00 9.72 -24.71
C GLU A 215 11.56 9.63 -25.23
N LYS A 216 10.88 8.52 -24.93
CA LYS A 216 9.48 8.30 -25.34
C LYS A 216 8.53 9.37 -24.76
N PHE A 217 8.72 9.72 -23.49
CA PHE A 217 7.94 10.79 -22.87
C PHE A 217 8.16 12.15 -23.52
N PHE A 218 9.41 12.48 -23.91
CA PHE A 218 9.69 13.73 -24.65
C PHE A 218 9.07 13.74 -26.06
N GLU A 219 9.00 12.59 -26.72
CA GLU A 219 8.41 12.50 -28.07
C GLU A 219 6.88 12.51 -28.06
N GLU A 220 6.25 11.75 -27.13
CA GLU A 220 4.81 11.49 -27.12
C GLU A 220 4.04 12.33 -26.09
N GLY A 221 4.75 12.93 -25.10
CA GLY A 221 4.17 13.70 -24.00
C GLY A 221 3.46 12.84 -22.94
N THR A 222 3.47 11.51 -23.10
CA THR A 222 2.86 10.53 -22.18
C THR A 222 3.54 9.17 -22.29
N LEU A 223 3.17 8.24 -21.42
CA LEU A 223 3.59 6.85 -21.45
C LEU A 223 2.38 5.92 -21.45
N SER A 224 2.51 4.74 -22.06
CA SER A 224 1.49 3.69 -21.91
C SER A 224 1.47 3.14 -20.48
N GLU A 225 0.38 2.46 -20.10
CA GLU A 225 0.28 1.83 -18.77
C GLU A 225 1.41 0.83 -18.51
N ASP A 226 1.83 0.07 -19.53
CA ASP A 226 2.93 -0.89 -19.42
C ASP A 226 4.29 -0.19 -19.27
N ASP A 227 4.52 0.89 -20.00
CA ASP A 227 5.72 1.73 -19.84
C ASP A 227 5.78 2.34 -18.44
N MET A 228 4.65 2.88 -17.95
CA MET A 228 4.58 3.40 -16.58
C MET A 228 4.89 2.33 -15.54
N ARG A 229 4.37 1.11 -15.70
CA ARG A 229 4.68 -0.01 -14.80
C ARG A 229 6.17 -0.35 -14.81
N ALA A 230 6.78 -0.36 -15.99
CA ALA A 230 8.22 -0.60 -16.13
C ALA A 230 9.04 0.50 -15.43
N GLY A 231 8.70 1.77 -15.65
CA GLY A 231 9.36 2.91 -15.01
C GLY A 231 9.17 2.94 -13.50
N ILE A 232 7.96 2.66 -13.00
CA ILE A 232 7.69 2.52 -11.57
C ILE A 232 8.55 1.40 -10.96
N ARG A 233 8.65 0.25 -11.63
CA ARG A 233 9.50 -0.86 -11.19
C ARG A 233 10.97 -0.44 -11.13
N ALA A 234 11.48 0.23 -12.16
CA ALA A 234 12.86 0.75 -12.18
C ALA A 234 13.09 1.71 -11.01
N GLY A 235 12.20 2.69 -10.81
CA GLY A 235 12.25 3.65 -9.71
C GLY A 235 12.18 2.98 -8.32
N LEU A 236 11.35 1.94 -8.16
CA LEU A 236 11.28 1.15 -6.93
C LEU A 236 12.60 0.47 -6.61
N VAL A 237 13.22 -0.22 -7.58
CA VAL A 237 14.46 -0.97 -7.40
C VAL A 237 15.60 -0.08 -6.90
N ILE A 238 15.74 1.11 -7.45
CA ILE A 238 16.79 2.07 -7.07
C ILE A 238 16.38 2.97 -5.89
N ARG A 239 15.18 2.77 -5.32
CA ARG A 239 14.62 3.63 -4.27
C ARG A 239 14.49 5.10 -4.67
N GLY A 240 14.31 5.34 -5.96
CA GLY A 240 14.02 6.65 -6.55
C GLY A 240 12.57 7.05 -6.43
N MET A 241 11.66 6.07 -6.25
CA MET A 241 10.22 6.26 -6.18
C MET A 241 9.61 5.44 -5.05
N PHE A 242 8.66 6.03 -4.34
CA PHE A 242 7.85 5.39 -3.31
C PHE A 242 6.35 5.55 -3.63
N PRO A 243 5.75 4.57 -4.32
CA PRO A 243 4.32 4.59 -4.64
C PRO A 243 3.44 4.59 -3.39
N VAL A 244 2.33 5.33 -3.42
CA VAL A 244 1.37 5.38 -2.32
C VAL A 244 0.02 4.87 -2.78
N PHE A 245 -0.52 3.89 -2.04
CA PHE A 245 -1.83 3.29 -2.23
C PHE A 245 -2.79 3.68 -1.12
N CYS A 246 -4.08 3.62 -1.44
CA CYS A 246 -5.18 3.76 -0.50
C CYS A 246 -5.77 2.40 -0.19
N VAL A 247 -6.08 2.12 1.08
CA VAL A 247 -6.87 0.94 1.43
C VAL A 247 -7.81 1.25 2.61
N CYS A 248 -8.89 0.47 2.69
CA CYS A 248 -9.64 0.29 3.91
C CYS A 248 -9.72 -1.22 4.16
N ALA A 249 -8.68 -1.74 4.83
CA ALA A 249 -8.50 -3.17 5.05
C ALA A 249 -9.67 -3.79 5.83
N GLY A 250 -10.28 -3.06 6.75
CA GLY A 250 -11.45 -3.51 7.52
C GLY A 250 -12.69 -3.78 6.67
N ARG A 251 -12.78 -3.18 5.48
CA ARG A 251 -13.91 -3.29 4.53
C ARG A 251 -13.52 -3.88 3.19
N ASP A 252 -12.34 -4.49 3.05
CA ASP A 252 -11.77 -5.08 1.83
C ASP A 252 -11.64 -4.11 0.64
N MET A 253 -11.71 -2.79 0.88
CA MET A 253 -11.62 -1.79 -0.17
C MET A 253 -10.18 -1.58 -0.62
N CYS A 254 -9.95 -1.56 -1.93
CA CYS A 254 -8.67 -1.41 -2.63
C CYS A 254 -7.66 -2.56 -2.43
N VAL A 255 -7.95 -3.59 -1.64
CA VAL A 255 -7.03 -4.71 -1.37
C VAL A 255 -6.69 -5.47 -2.65
N ARG A 256 -7.68 -5.79 -3.49
CA ARG A 256 -7.48 -6.43 -4.81
C ARG A 256 -6.56 -5.63 -5.72
N ARG A 257 -6.74 -4.32 -5.75
CA ARG A 257 -5.93 -3.43 -6.58
C ARG A 257 -4.48 -3.36 -6.08
N THR A 258 -4.29 -3.39 -4.77
CA THR A 258 -2.97 -3.49 -4.16
C THR A 258 -2.30 -4.83 -4.51
N LEU A 259 -3.00 -5.96 -4.40
CA LEU A 259 -2.48 -7.28 -4.81
C LEU A 259 -2.13 -7.32 -6.30
N GLU A 260 -2.96 -6.74 -7.16
CA GLU A 260 -2.69 -6.64 -8.61
C GLU A 260 -1.39 -5.87 -8.88
N PHE A 261 -1.20 -4.74 -8.22
CA PHE A 261 0.02 -3.94 -8.36
C PHE A 261 1.25 -4.69 -7.85
N LEU A 262 1.15 -5.32 -6.68
CA LEU A 262 2.23 -6.13 -6.11
C LEU A 262 2.62 -7.28 -7.05
N GLY A 263 1.66 -7.93 -7.68
CA GLY A 263 1.93 -9.01 -8.63
C GLY A 263 2.55 -8.55 -9.95
N ASN A 264 2.24 -7.35 -10.43
CA ASN A 264 2.60 -6.89 -11.78
C ASN A 264 3.79 -5.93 -11.81
N VAL A 265 4.07 -5.20 -10.74
CA VAL A 265 5.05 -4.11 -10.73
C VAL A 265 6.23 -4.39 -9.82
N VAL A 266 6.02 -5.07 -8.70
CA VAL A 266 7.07 -5.26 -7.69
C VAL A 266 8.19 -6.17 -8.19
N PRO A 267 9.47 -5.86 -7.87
CA PRO A 267 10.61 -6.67 -8.29
C PRO A 267 10.63 -8.08 -7.69
#